data_f7ae16c73cf25b49d41da44c6a22e2a3
#
_entry.id   f7ae16c73cf25b49d41da44c6a22e2a3
#
_cell.length_a   1.000
_cell.length_b   1.000
_cell.length_c   1.000
_cell.angle_alpha   90.00
_cell.angle_beta   90.00
_cell.angle_gamma   90.00
#
_symmetry.space_group_name_H-M   'P 1'
#
loop_
_entity.id
_entity.type
_entity.pdbx_description
1 polymer ?
#
loop_
_entity_poly.entity_id
_entity_poly.type
_entity_poly.pdbx_seq_one_letter_code
_entity_poly.pdbx_strand_id
1 'polypeptide(L)'
;SLTGDKAKIMALDIYGSKLEELKKRAYRNQMKSIITACVINPEIIKSIKANADGLLIDAPCSGIGVMKRNPDAKWLINPDRIEKILTTQEDILQTYSSLVKKGGELVYATCSILPIENRRQIDNFLNSEQGKSFEFDEDKTYLSHQSGFDGFYCARLIRKM
;
A
#
# COMPACT_ATOMS: atom_id res chain seq x y z
N SER A 1 3.19 -17.13 -10.40
CA SER A 1 2.68 -15.74 -10.48
C SER A 1 1.21 -15.78 -10.87
N LEU A 2 0.36 -15.00 -10.17
CA LEU A 2 -1.09 -14.95 -10.44
C LEU A 2 -1.39 -14.39 -11.84
N THR A 3 -0.50 -13.60 -12.39
CA THR A 3 -0.63 -13.00 -13.74
C THR A 3 0.01 -13.85 -14.84
N GLY A 4 0.52 -15.05 -14.52
CA GLY A 4 1.28 -15.85 -15.47
C GLY A 4 2.52 -15.14 -16.03
N ASP A 5 3.07 -14.17 -15.27
CA ASP A 5 4.23 -13.34 -15.65
C ASP A 5 4.00 -12.44 -16.89
N LYS A 6 2.74 -12.04 -17.14
CA LYS A 6 2.36 -11.17 -18.27
C LYS A 6 2.18 -9.69 -17.88
N ALA A 7 2.08 -9.39 -16.58
CA ALA A 7 1.92 -8.02 -16.12
C ALA A 7 3.26 -7.26 -16.12
N LYS A 8 3.19 -5.96 -16.40
CA LYS A 8 4.30 -5.04 -16.12
C LYS A 8 4.13 -4.53 -14.69
N ILE A 9 5.08 -4.82 -13.82
CA ILE A 9 5.04 -4.40 -12.42
C ILE A 9 6.16 -3.40 -12.19
N MET A 10 5.80 -2.20 -11.75
CA MET A 10 6.75 -1.19 -11.30
C MET A 10 6.73 -1.13 -9.78
N ALA A 11 7.87 -1.40 -9.15
CA ALA A 11 8.05 -1.30 -7.71
C ALA A 11 8.71 0.04 -7.36
N LEU A 12 8.09 0.77 -6.44
CA LEU A 12 8.57 2.05 -5.94
C LEU A 12 8.84 1.95 -4.44
N ASP A 13 9.96 2.47 -3.99
CA ASP A 13 10.29 2.62 -2.57
C ASP A 13 11.19 3.84 -2.39
N ILE A 14 11.20 4.42 -1.19
CA ILE A 14 12.14 5.49 -0.82
C ILE A 14 13.56 4.96 -0.56
N TYR A 15 13.69 3.65 -0.31
CA TYR A 15 14.95 2.98 -0.03
C TYR A 15 15.40 2.11 -1.21
N GLY A 16 16.46 2.51 -1.89
CA GLY A 16 17.03 1.73 -3.00
C GLY A 16 17.46 0.31 -2.61
N SER A 17 17.92 0.11 -1.37
CA SER A 17 18.30 -1.21 -0.85
C SER A 17 17.16 -2.23 -0.85
N LYS A 18 15.93 -1.80 -0.58
CA LYS A 18 14.75 -2.67 -0.65
C LYS A 18 14.44 -3.10 -2.09
N LEU A 19 14.63 -2.18 -3.03
CA LEU A 19 14.45 -2.48 -4.46
C LEU A 19 15.48 -3.46 -4.98
N GLU A 20 16.73 -3.35 -4.53
CA GLU A 20 17.77 -4.35 -4.86
C GLU A 20 17.45 -5.74 -4.30
N GLU A 21 16.94 -5.81 -3.06
CA GLU A 21 16.48 -7.09 -2.49
C GLU A 21 15.29 -7.66 -3.27
N LEU A 22 14.35 -6.81 -3.69
CA LEU A 22 13.24 -7.20 -4.55
C LEU A 22 13.74 -7.79 -5.88
N LYS A 23 14.72 -7.15 -6.54
CA LYS A 23 15.35 -7.68 -7.76
C LYS A 23 15.93 -9.08 -7.56
N LYS A 24 16.66 -9.29 -6.46
CA LYS A 24 17.23 -10.59 -6.11
C LYS A 24 16.15 -11.66 -5.93
N ARG A 25 15.05 -11.31 -5.25
CA ARG A 25 13.91 -12.23 -5.06
C ARG A 25 13.20 -12.53 -6.39
N ALA A 26 12.98 -11.51 -7.23
CA ALA A 26 12.39 -11.68 -8.54
C ALA A 26 13.24 -12.61 -9.43
N TYR A 27 14.55 -12.39 -9.46
CA TYR A 27 15.48 -13.25 -10.19
C TYR A 27 15.45 -14.70 -9.72
N ARG A 28 15.50 -14.95 -8.41
CA ARG A 28 15.40 -16.31 -7.83
C ARG A 28 14.11 -17.02 -8.21
N ASN A 29 13.01 -16.29 -8.34
CA ASN A 29 11.71 -16.82 -8.73
C ASN A 29 11.47 -16.76 -10.25
N GLN A 30 12.49 -16.47 -11.05
CA GLN A 30 12.44 -16.39 -12.52
C GLN A 30 11.34 -15.41 -13.04
N MET A 31 11.03 -14.37 -12.26
CA MET A 31 10.04 -13.37 -12.64
C MET A 31 10.66 -12.36 -13.61
N LYS A 32 10.05 -12.17 -14.78
CA LYS A 32 10.51 -11.25 -15.82
C LYS A 32 9.73 -9.95 -15.89
N SER A 33 8.55 -9.93 -15.32
CA SER A 33 7.59 -8.81 -15.40
C SER A 33 7.85 -7.67 -14.41
N ILE A 34 8.83 -7.79 -13.50
CA ILE A 34 9.12 -6.75 -12.52
C ILE A 34 10.06 -5.73 -13.13
N ILE A 35 9.57 -4.50 -13.26
CA ILE A 35 10.37 -3.32 -13.55
C ILE A 35 10.57 -2.58 -12.23
N THR A 36 11.82 -2.46 -11.78
CA THR A 36 12.13 -1.69 -10.57
C THR A 36 12.47 -0.26 -10.94
N ALA A 37 11.84 0.71 -10.28
CA ALA A 37 12.27 2.09 -10.29
C ALA A 37 13.00 2.40 -8.98
N CYS A 38 14.15 3.06 -9.06
CA CYS A 38 14.84 3.53 -7.87
C CYS A 38 14.14 4.77 -7.35
N VAL A 39 14.10 4.91 -6.05
CA VAL A 39 13.70 6.10 -5.28
C VAL A 39 12.55 6.90 -5.90
N ILE A 40 11.48 6.96 -5.16
CA ILE A 40 10.33 7.81 -5.48
C ILE A 40 10.80 9.26 -5.64
N ASN A 41 10.57 9.83 -6.80
CA ASN A 41 10.82 11.23 -7.08
C ASN A 41 9.68 11.82 -7.92
N PRO A 42 9.53 13.16 -7.97
CA PRO A 42 8.43 13.82 -8.69
C PRO A 42 8.38 13.50 -10.19
N GLU A 43 9.51 13.23 -10.82
CA GLU A 43 9.60 12.95 -12.26
C GLU A 43 9.03 11.57 -12.57
N ILE A 44 9.36 10.57 -11.76
CA ILE A 44 8.80 9.21 -11.88
C ILE A 44 7.30 9.25 -11.67
N ILE A 45 6.82 9.96 -10.64
CA ILE A 45 5.40 10.10 -10.36
C ILE A 45 4.66 10.73 -11.55
N LYS A 46 5.23 11.81 -12.13
CA LYS A 46 4.66 12.44 -13.33
C LYS A 46 4.61 11.50 -14.55
N SER A 47 5.65 10.70 -14.75
CA SER A 47 5.74 9.79 -15.90
C SER A 47 4.71 8.65 -15.85
N ILE A 48 4.26 8.26 -14.63
CA ILE A 48 3.31 7.16 -14.42
C ILE A 48 1.88 7.69 -14.26
N LYS A 49 1.69 8.98 -14.01
CA LYS A 49 0.39 9.58 -13.66
C LYS A 49 -0.73 9.10 -14.57
N ALA A 50 -1.83 8.62 -13.96
CA ALA A 50 -3.04 8.13 -14.64
C ALA A 50 -2.79 7.00 -15.67
N ASN A 51 -1.78 6.17 -15.46
CA ASN A 51 -1.40 5.12 -16.42
C ASN A 51 -1.39 3.70 -15.81
N ALA A 52 -1.48 3.58 -14.49
CA ALA A 52 -1.49 2.28 -13.83
C ALA A 52 -2.90 1.65 -13.87
N ASP A 53 -2.99 0.40 -14.35
CA ASP A 53 -4.21 -0.42 -14.27
C ASP A 53 -4.57 -0.74 -12.82
N GLY A 54 -3.56 -1.00 -12.00
CA GLY A 54 -3.69 -1.25 -10.58
C GLY A 54 -2.54 -0.65 -9.78
N LEU A 55 -2.83 -0.14 -8.60
CA LEU A 55 -1.87 0.39 -7.63
C LEU A 55 -2.03 -0.35 -6.31
N LEU A 56 -0.97 -0.99 -5.82
CA LEU A 56 -0.91 -1.50 -4.47
C LEU A 56 -0.09 -0.54 -3.59
N ILE A 57 -0.70 -0.02 -2.55
CA ILE A 57 -0.07 0.76 -1.49
C ILE A 57 0.10 -0.15 -0.27
N ASP A 58 1.32 -0.65 -0.03
CA ASP A 58 1.71 -1.29 1.23
C ASP A 58 2.17 -0.17 2.18
N ALA A 59 1.21 0.38 2.94
CA ALA A 59 1.41 1.60 3.69
C ALA A 59 2.27 1.37 4.96
N PRO A 60 3.17 2.30 5.30
CA PRO A 60 3.84 2.27 6.59
C PRO A 60 2.78 2.35 7.69
N CYS A 61 2.89 1.47 8.70
CA CYS A 61 1.89 1.37 9.77
C CYS A 61 2.54 1.02 11.12
N SER A 62 1.76 0.97 12.18
CA SER A 62 2.23 0.61 13.51
C SER A 62 2.79 -0.82 13.61
N GLY A 63 2.34 -1.72 12.73
CA GLY A 63 2.72 -3.12 12.77
C GLY A 63 2.06 -3.93 13.89
N ILE A 64 1.00 -3.42 14.51
CA ILE A 64 0.31 -4.11 15.62
C ILE A 64 -0.21 -5.49 15.21
N GLY A 65 -0.58 -5.66 13.95
CA GLY A 65 -1.07 -6.94 13.44
C GLY A 65 -0.01 -8.06 13.43
N VAL A 66 1.29 -7.71 13.42
CA VAL A 66 2.41 -8.66 13.35
C VAL A 66 3.19 -8.80 14.65
N MET A 67 2.62 -8.37 15.78
CA MET A 67 3.29 -8.43 17.09
C MET A 67 3.72 -9.84 17.52
N LYS A 68 3.07 -10.89 17.02
CA LYS A 68 3.48 -12.28 17.29
C LYS A 68 4.90 -12.55 16.76
N ARG A 69 5.27 -11.96 15.64
CA ARG A 69 6.61 -12.09 15.02
C ARG A 69 7.56 -10.97 15.43
N ASN A 70 7.02 -9.85 15.89
CA ASN A 70 7.79 -8.67 16.28
C ASN A 70 7.28 -8.11 17.61
N PRO A 71 7.51 -8.83 18.74
CA PRO A 71 6.94 -8.48 20.04
C PRO A 71 7.44 -7.14 20.58
N ASP A 72 8.61 -6.68 20.14
CA ASP A 72 9.19 -5.41 20.59
C ASP A 72 8.45 -4.19 20.00
N ALA A 73 7.65 -4.39 18.93
CA ALA A 73 6.87 -3.32 18.32
C ALA A 73 5.96 -2.61 19.34
N LYS A 74 5.42 -3.34 20.33
CA LYS A 74 4.55 -2.78 21.38
C LYS A 74 5.19 -1.65 22.19
N TRP A 75 6.51 -1.68 22.36
CA TRP A 75 7.24 -0.66 23.13
C TRP A 75 7.52 0.61 22.33
N LEU A 76 7.39 0.52 21.01
CA LEU A 76 7.62 1.63 20.09
C LEU A 76 6.34 2.42 19.81
N ILE A 77 5.18 1.91 20.26
CA ILE A 77 3.88 2.54 19.98
C ILE A 77 3.59 3.58 21.07
N ASN A 78 3.46 4.81 20.63
CA ASN A 78 3.01 5.93 21.44
C ASN A 78 2.12 6.86 20.58
N PRO A 79 1.35 7.77 21.18
CA PRO A 79 0.44 8.65 20.44
C PRO A 79 1.11 9.47 19.34
N ASP A 80 2.27 10.07 19.61
CA ASP A 80 2.99 10.91 18.65
C ASP A 80 3.46 10.11 17.42
N ARG A 81 3.87 8.86 17.63
CA ARG A 81 4.27 7.97 16.53
C ARG A 81 3.06 7.57 15.68
N ILE A 82 1.94 7.26 16.32
CA ILE A 82 0.70 6.94 15.61
C ILE A 82 0.27 8.14 14.76
N GLU A 83 0.26 9.34 15.30
CA GLU A 83 -0.11 10.57 14.58
C GLU A 83 0.76 10.78 13.33
N LYS A 84 2.09 10.63 13.46
CA LYS A 84 3.02 10.70 12.33
C LYS A 84 2.74 9.64 11.26
N ILE A 85 2.41 8.41 11.67
CA ILE A 85 2.05 7.33 10.76
C ILE A 85 0.77 7.69 10.00
N LEU A 86 -0.26 8.17 10.71
CA LEU A 86 -1.54 8.54 10.08
C LEU A 86 -1.36 9.65 9.03
N THR A 87 -0.60 10.70 9.36
CA THR A 87 -0.26 11.76 8.41
C THR A 87 0.48 11.20 7.19
N THR A 88 1.47 10.31 7.41
CA THR A 88 2.20 9.69 6.30
C THR A 88 1.29 8.82 5.42
N GLN A 89 0.36 8.08 6.00
CA GLN A 89 -0.61 7.26 5.26
C GLN A 89 -1.53 8.13 4.41
N GLU A 90 -2.01 9.25 4.96
CA GLU A 90 -2.83 10.23 4.25
C GLU A 90 -2.06 10.82 3.06
N ASP A 91 -0.84 11.30 3.26
CA ASP A 91 0.02 11.86 2.21
C ASP A 91 0.27 10.85 1.09
N ILE A 92 0.49 9.58 1.43
CA ILE A 92 0.69 8.49 0.47
C ILE A 92 -0.58 8.27 -0.37
N LEU A 93 -1.74 8.17 0.26
CA LEU A 93 -3.02 8.02 -0.45
C LEU A 93 -3.30 9.20 -1.38
N GLN A 94 -3.13 10.44 -0.89
CA GLN A 94 -3.32 11.66 -1.68
C GLN A 94 -2.38 11.71 -2.89
N THR A 95 -1.11 11.42 -2.68
CA THR A 95 -0.06 11.55 -3.71
C THR A 95 -0.19 10.47 -4.77
N TYR A 96 -0.27 9.20 -4.35
CA TYR A 96 -0.11 8.08 -5.28
C TYR A 96 -1.42 7.62 -5.91
N SER A 97 -2.58 7.94 -5.36
CA SER A 97 -3.86 7.65 -6.02
C SER A 97 -3.95 8.21 -7.44
N SER A 98 -3.28 9.34 -7.70
CA SER A 98 -3.22 9.96 -9.02
C SER A 98 -2.57 9.09 -10.11
N LEU A 99 -1.82 8.05 -9.73
CA LEU A 99 -1.16 7.12 -10.64
C LEU A 99 -2.13 6.16 -11.33
N VAL A 100 -3.25 5.85 -10.69
CA VAL A 100 -4.26 4.93 -11.20
C VAL A 100 -4.99 5.57 -12.39
N LYS A 101 -5.19 4.85 -13.48
CA LYS A 101 -6.01 5.31 -14.61
C LYS A 101 -7.51 5.27 -14.27
N LYS A 102 -8.34 5.96 -15.04
CA LYS A 102 -9.79 5.83 -14.96
C LYS A 102 -10.23 4.37 -15.17
N GLY A 103 -11.13 3.87 -14.34
CA GLY A 103 -11.53 2.46 -14.30
C GLY A 103 -10.48 1.50 -13.71
N GLY A 104 -9.34 2.02 -13.27
CA GLY A 104 -8.30 1.23 -12.61
C GLY A 104 -8.56 1.06 -11.11
N GLU A 105 -7.79 0.18 -10.48
CA GLU A 105 -7.96 -0.23 -9.09
C GLU A 105 -6.85 0.33 -8.19
N LEU A 106 -7.21 0.73 -6.98
CA LEU A 106 -6.29 1.05 -5.90
C LEU A 106 -6.54 0.08 -4.75
N VAL A 107 -5.50 -0.63 -4.32
CA VAL A 107 -5.51 -1.46 -3.12
C VAL A 107 -4.63 -0.81 -2.07
N TYR A 108 -5.22 -0.47 -0.93
CA TYR A 108 -4.52 0.01 0.25
C TYR A 108 -4.39 -1.13 1.25
N ALA A 109 -3.18 -1.35 1.78
CA ALA A 109 -2.89 -2.46 2.66
C ALA A 109 -2.02 -2.02 3.85
N THR A 110 -2.26 -2.61 5.03
CA THR A 110 -1.45 -2.43 6.24
C THR A 110 -1.31 -3.73 7.01
N CYS A 111 -0.21 -3.90 7.74
CA CYS A 111 -0.06 -4.93 8.75
C CYS A 111 -0.52 -4.42 10.14
N SER A 112 -1.56 -3.60 10.18
CA SER A 112 -2.21 -3.10 11.39
C SER A 112 -3.64 -3.59 11.51
N ILE A 113 -4.11 -3.73 12.75
CA ILE A 113 -5.52 -4.01 13.07
C ILE A 113 -6.24 -2.78 13.65
N LEU A 114 -5.57 -1.63 13.71
CA LEU A 114 -6.15 -0.40 14.23
C LEU A 114 -7.09 0.24 13.20
N PRO A 115 -8.37 0.46 13.53
CA PRO A 115 -9.31 1.09 12.60
C PRO A 115 -8.87 2.48 12.11
N ILE A 116 -8.09 3.21 12.93
CA ILE A 116 -7.58 4.54 12.59
C ILE A 116 -6.52 4.53 11.47
N GLU A 117 -5.76 3.43 11.34
CA GLU A 117 -4.78 3.22 10.27
C GLU A 117 -5.41 2.54 9.04
N ASN A 118 -6.63 2.02 9.17
CA ASN A 118 -7.32 1.18 8.23
C ASN A 118 -8.54 1.89 7.62
N ARG A 119 -9.73 1.47 7.99
CA ARG A 119 -10.99 1.98 7.42
C ARG A 119 -11.12 3.51 7.55
N ARG A 120 -10.69 4.11 8.66
CA ARG A 120 -10.75 5.57 8.81
C ARG A 120 -9.88 6.31 7.81
N GLN A 121 -8.70 5.78 7.44
CA GLN A 121 -7.86 6.38 6.39
C GLN A 121 -8.57 6.34 5.03
N ILE A 122 -9.25 5.24 4.73
CA ILE A 122 -10.02 5.11 3.50
C ILE A 122 -11.21 6.10 3.49
N ASP A 123 -11.95 6.20 4.59
CA ASP A 123 -13.09 7.13 4.68
C ASP A 123 -12.62 8.59 4.57
N ASN A 124 -11.52 8.97 5.22
CA ASN A 124 -10.92 10.30 5.10
C ASN A 124 -10.47 10.59 3.66
N PHE A 125 -9.80 9.61 3.02
CA PHE A 125 -9.37 9.74 1.64
C PHE A 125 -10.56 9.95 0.71
N LEU A 126 -11.61 9.14 0.80
CA LEU A 126 -12.81 9.24 -0.06
C LEU A 126 -13.53 10.59 0.08
N ASN A 127 -13.42 11.24 1.25
CA ASN A 127 -13.99 12.57 1.49
C ASN A 127 -13.08 13.72 0.99
N SER A 128 -11.83 13.43 0.60
CA SER A 128 -10.89 14.42 0.06
C SER A 128 -11.16 14.73 -1.41
N GLU A 129 -10.58 15.84 -1.91
CA GLU A 129 -10.68 16.21 -3.33
C GLU A 129 -10.17 15.12 -4.27
N GLN A 130 -9.05 14.47 -3.95
CA GLN A 130 -8.51 13.37 -4.74
C GLN A 130 -9.42 12.13 -4.67
N GLY A 131 -9.89 11.81 -3.47
CA GLY A 131 -10.71 10.64 -3.21
C GLY A 131 -12.10 10.70 -3.84
N LYS A 132 -12.66 11.88 -4.12
CA LYS A 132 -13.95 12.03 -4.85
C LYS A 132 -13.93 11.35 -6.22
N SER A 133 -12.76 11.18 -6.81
CA SER A 133 -12.58 10.46 -8.07
C SER A 133 -12.57 8.93 -7.91
N PHE A 134 -12.72 8.43 -6.69
CA PHE A 134 -12.76 7.00 -6.38
C PHE A 134 -14.11 6.62 -5.77
N GLU A 135 -14.43 5.34 -5.86
CA GLU A 135 -15.52 4.71 -5.13
C GLU A 135 -14.97 3.55 -4.30
N PHE A 136 -15.57 3.34 -3.14
CA PHE A 136 -15.27 2.20 -2.29
C PHE A 136 -15.89 0.95 -2.90
N ASP A 137 -15.10 -0.12 -2.98
CA ASP A 137 -15.57 -1.41 -3.45
C ASP A 137 -15.71 -2.40 -2.29
N GLU A 138 -14.60 -2.79 -1.68
CA GLU A 138 -14.61 -3.70 -0.55
C GLU A 138 -13.42 -3.46 0.39
N ASP A 139 -13.52 -3.92 1.64
CA ASP A 139 -12.38 -4.07 2.53
C ASP A 139 -12.45 -5.36 3.34
N LYS A 140 -11.30 -5.75 3.88
CA LYS A 140 -11.20 -6.92 4.75
C LYS A 140 -10.14 -6.73 5.82
N THR A 141 -10.53 -7.02 7.06
CA THR A 141 -9.61 -7.14 8.20
C THR A 141 -9.41 -8.60 8.54
N TYR A 142 -8.16 -9.02 8.59
CA TYR A 142 -7.77 -10.34 9.07
C TYR A 142 -7.30 -10.21 10.52
N LEU A 143 -7.91 -10.96 11.42
CA LEU A 143 -7.54 -10.98 12.83
C LEU A 143 -6.84 -12.30 13.15
N SER A 144 -5.71 -12.23 13.84
CA SER A 144 -4.84 -13.41 14.08
C SER A 144 -5.56 -14.56 14.79
N HIS A 145 -6.49 -14.24 15.70
CA HIS A 145 -7.26 -15.25 16.43
C HIS A 145 -8.33 -15.94 15.60
N GLN A 146 -8.73 -15.37 14.46
CA GLN A 146 -9.73 -15.94 13.54
C GLN A 146 -9.10 -16.66 12.36
N SER A 147 -8.04 -16.08 11.81
CA SER A 147 -7.43 -16.56 10.57
C SER A 147 -6.26 -17.51 10.77
N GLY A 148 -5.65 -17.52 11.97
CA GLY A 148 -4.39 -18.21 12.23
C GLY A 148 -3.15 -17.52 11.63
N PHE A 149 -3.34 -16.50 10.79
CA PHE A 149 -2.31 -15.65 10.20
C PHE A 149 -2.08 -14.39 11.05
N ASP A 150 -1.14 -13.56 10.64
CA ASP A 150 -0.97 -12.22 11.22
C ASP A 150 -2.18 -11.32 10.97
N GLY A 151 -2.31 -10.29 11.82
CA GLY A 151 -3.30 -9.25 11.62
C GLY A 151 -2.96 -8.40 10.39
N PHE A 152 -3.95 -8.17 9.53
CA PHE A 152 -3.76 -7.46 8.27
C PHE A 152 -5.07 -6.78 7.85
N TYR A 153 -4.94 -5.68 7.14
CA TYR A 153 -6.08 -5.00 6.52
C TYR A 153 -5.79 -4.73 5.05
N CYS A 154 -6.82 -4.84 4.22
CA CYS A 154 -6.77 -4.34 2.85
C CYS A 154 -8.14 -3.75 2.45
N ALA A 155 -8.09 -2.71 1.63
CA ALA A 155 -9.26 -2.10 1.00
C ALA A 155 -9.02 -1.91 -0.48
N ARG A 156 -10.05 -2.14 -1.28
CA ARG A 156 -10.06 -1.92 -2.73
C ARG A 156 -10.96 -0.73 -3.07
N LEU A 157 -10.42 0.16 -3.88
CA LEU A 157 -11.10 1.33 -4.42
C LEU A 157 -11.01 1.30 -5.94
N ILE A 158 -12.06 1.75 -6.61
CA ILE A 158 -12.11 1.83 -8.08
C ILE A 158 -12.08 3.31 -8.49
N ARG A 159 -11.19 3.68 -9.41
CA ARG A 159 -11.20 5.04 -9.94
C ARG A 159 -12.34 5.19 -10.94
N LYS A 160 -13.23 6.16 -10.71
CA LYS A 160 -14.39 6.44 -11.59
C LYS A 160 -13.96 6.75 -13.02
N MET A 161 -14.84 6.45 -13.96
CA MET A 161 -14.63 6.66 -15.41
C MET A 161 -14.50 8.15 -15.77
#